data_e66ace18023cd18b4d0df8d3fce61801
#
_entry.id   e66ace18023cd18b4d0df8d3fce61801
#
_cell.length_a   1.000
_cell.length_b   1.000
_cell.length_c   1.000
_cell.angle_alpha   90.00
_cell.angle_beta   90.00
_cell.angle_gamma   90.00
#
_symmetry.space_group_name_H-M   'P 1'
#
loop_
_entity.id
_entity.type
_entity.pdbx_description
1 polymer ?
#
loop_
_entity_poly.entity_id
_entity_poly.type
_entity_poly.pdbx_seq_one_letter_code
_entity_poly.pdbx_strand_id
1 'polypeptide(L)'
;MRILDQRLVRRARPVRHLLVLDAVLGALSAGLVLVQAVLIASVVAQAFSGASLGEVTFDLVLLGLAFAGRSVLTWGFEVAGRRAASTVLSELRLELVERRLRKQPLALDGAESGEIAATAVQGVEGLEAYFGRYLPQVVLAIVVPVAVLALVAAIDPISAGLMLLTLPLVPIFMWLIGRHTEERTRERWLALRLLSTHFLDVVRGLPTLRAFNRGRAQAEVLDRIGERYRRTTIGTLRVAFLSGAVLELAATLGVALVAVTAGVRLVDGGLGLQAALTVLVLAPELYLPVRQLAVQFHASADGIAVAERMMELLDEPPAAHSGKLVAPSPLDAPVRFEAVSFAYPSRPALVLDGLDLELHPDETVALIGPSGSGKTTVASLLLRFVDPVHGRISVGGLDLAHCRADLWRDQLAWVPQQPTIFRGTIADNIRLGDPGATVRSVRDAAVLAGADRFVQALPFGYETLVGDGGRPLSAGESRRIALARAFVRNAPLVILDEPTADLDRTSAGVVAEAVERLRSGRMVLLIAHRPELVAHADRVVLLEDGNGRTPVRDEVV
;
A
#
# COMPACT_ATOMS: atom_id res chain seq x y z
N MET A 1 13.69 12.10 15.97
CA MET A 1 13.92 10.88 15.19
C MET A 1 14.01 9.68 16.10
N ARG A 2 13.03 8.77 16.06
CA ARG A 2 13.02 7.55 16.89
C ARG A 2 13.70 6.45 16.10
N ILE A 3 14.91 6.07 16.53
CA ILE A 3 15.72 4.99 15.93
C ILE A 3 14.94 3.67 15.83
N LEU A 4 13.98 3.46 16.73
CA LEU A 4 13.05 2.33 16.75
C LEU A 4 11.63 2.87 16.87
N ASP A 5 10.85 2.82 15.78
CA ASP A 5 9.42 3.08 15.86
C ASP A 5 8.73 1.90 16.54
N GLN A 6 8.21 2.16 17.75
CA GLN A 6 7.52 1.13 18.56
C GLN A 6 6.31 0.52 17.84
N ARG A 7 5.66 1.26 16.93
CA ARG A 7 4.52 0.77 16.16
C ARG A 7 4.97 -0.29 15.15
N LEU A 8 6.07 -0.02 14.41
CA LEU A 8 6.65 -0.96 13.46
C LEU A 8 7.21 -2.21 14.17
N VAL A 9 7.91 -2.04 15.29
CA VAL A 9 8.45 -3.16 16.06
C VAL A 9 7.34 -4.03 16.66
N ARG A 10 6.20 -3.45 17.06
CA ARG A 10 5.04 -4.24 17.51
C ARG A 10 4.44 -5.10 16.41
N ARG A 11 4.43 -4.61 15.18
CA ARG A 11 3.93 -5.37 14.02
C ARG A 11 4.91 -6.44 13.51
N ALA A 12 6.17 -6.36 13.91
CA ALA A 12 7.16 -7.43 13.69
C ALA A 12 7.01 -8.63 14.65
N ARG A 13 5.98 -8.64 15.52
CA ARG A 13 5.74 -9.76 16.45
C ARG A 13 5.68 -11.14 15.79
N PRO A 14 5.04 -11.34 14.62
CA PRO A 14 4.97 -12.64 13.98
C PRO A 14 6.34 -13.20 13.60
N VAL A 15 7.31 -12.32 13.30
CA VAL A 15 8.67 -12.71 12.84
C VAL A 15 9.74 -12.58 13.92
N ARG A 16 9.37 -12.43 15.18
CA ARG A 16 10.33 -12.29 16.29
C ARG A 16 11.38 -13.41 16.32
N HIS A 17 10.97 -14.64 16.05
CA HIS A 17 11.89 -15.78 16.01
C HIS A 17 12.94 -15.63 14.91
N LEU A 18 12.59 -15.07 13.74
CA LEU A 18 13.55 -14.80 12.66
C LEU A 18 14.50 -13.66 13.03
N LEU A 19 13.99 -12.61 13.68
CA LEU A 19 14.84 -11.50 14.16
C LEU A 19 15.80 -11.95 15.27
N VAL A 20 15.35 -12.83 16.16
CA VAL A 20 16.22 -13.43 17.19
C VAL A 20 17.27 -14.34 16.55
N LEU A 21 16.86 -15.18 15.58
CA LEU A 21 17.79 -16.01 14.81
C LEU A 21 18.85 -15.16 14.13
N ASP A 22 18.44 -14.06 13.51
CA ASP A 22 19.32 -13.13 12.83
C ASP A 22 20.32 -12.48 13.80
N ALA A 23 19.86 -12.04 14.97
CA ALA A 23 20.73 -11.52 16.03
C ALA A 23 21.74 -12.57 16.53
N VAL A 24 21.34 -13.84 16.68
CA VAL A 24 22.21 -14.93 17.10
C VAL A 24 23.25 -15.23 16.01
N LEU A 25 22.83 -15.34 14.74
CA LEU A 25 23.77 -15.55 13.63
C LEU A 25 24.79 -14.42 13.51
N GLY A 26 24.34 -13.18 13.72
CA GLY A 26 25.22 -12.01 13.76
C GLY A 26 26.21 -12.05 14.93
N ALA A 27 25.77 -12.42 16.12
CA ALA A 27 26.63 -12.56 17.29
C ALA A 27 27.68 -13.69 17.09
N LEU A 28 27.27 -14.83 16.53
CA LEU A 28 28.20 -15.91 16.18
C LEU A 28 29.20 -15.47 15.11
N SER A 29 28.76 -14.74 14.09
CA SER A 29 29.66 -14.16 13.09
C SER A 29 30.67 -13.19 13.73
N ALA A 30 30.25 -12.36 14.70
CA ALA A 30 31.15 -11.50 15.45
C ALA A 30 32.19 -12.31 16.24
N GLY A 31 31.78 -13.41 16.87
CA GLY A 31 32.72 -14.32 17.56
C GLY A 31 33.78 -14.89 16.61
N LEU A 32 33.39 -15.29 15.40
CA LEU A 32 34.34 -15.77 14.41
C LEU A 32 35.29 -14.69 13.90
N VAL A 33 34.87 -13.43 13.84
CA VAL A 33 35.75 -12.28 13.53
C VAL A 33 36.87 -12.15 14.57
N LEU A 34 36.54 -12.29 15.87
CA LEU A 34 37.54 -12.25 16.94
C LEU A 34 38.52 -13.41 16.80
N VAL A 35 38.03 -14.63 16.56
CA VAL A 35 38.88 -15.82 16.35
C VAL A 35 39.78 -15.64 15.12
N GLN A 36 39.25 -15.16 14.00
CA GLN A 36 40.03 -14.85 12.81
C GLN A 36 41.16 -13.86 13.08
N ALA A 37 40.87 -12.77 13.80
CA ALA A 37 41.88 -11.77 14.12
C ALA A 37 43.02 -12.33 14.96
N VAL A 38 42.71 -13.13 15.99
CA VAL A 38 43.70 -13.78 16.83
C VAL A 38 44.54 -14.79 16.05
N LEU A 39 43.91 -15.63 15.20
CA LEU A 39 44.58 -16.62 14.37
C LEU A 39 45.48 -15.97 13.30
N ILE A 40 45.02 -14.91 12.64
CA ILE A 40 45.86 -14.15 11.70
C ILE A 40 47.09 -13.60 12.39
N ALA A 41 46.88 -12.97 13.55
CA ALA A 41 47.99 -12.40 14.34
C ALA A 41 48.97 -13.51 14.83
N SER A 42 48.44 -14.67 15.26
CA SER A 42 49.24 -15.82 15.67
C SER A 42 50.11 -16.36 14.53
N VAL A 43 49.50 -16.65 13.39
CA VAL A 43 50.18 -17.18 12.19
C VAL A 43 51.29 -16.23 11.73
N VAL A 44 50.98 -14.91 11.64
CA VAL A 44 51.99 -13.91 11.22
C VAL A 44 53.12 -13.77 12.25
N ALA A 45 52.81 -13.76 13.55
CA ALA A 45 53.83 -13.66 14.58
C ALA A 45 54.74 -14.90 14.66
N GLN A 46 54.18 -16.11 14.50
CA GLN A 46 54.93 -17.37 14.43
C GLN A 46 55.81 -17.41 13.16
N ALA A 47 55.28 -17.04 12.00
CA ALA A 47 56.07 -16.98 10.78
C ALA A 47 57.23 -15.97 10.89
N PHE A 48 57.00 -14.83 11.52
CA PHE A 48 58.06 -13.82 11.77
C PHE A 48 59.14 -14.33 12.73
N SER A 49 58.78 -15.19 13.68
CA SER A 49 59.75 -15.84 14.60
C SER A 49 60.51 -17.03 14.00
N GLY A 50 60.24 -17.34 12.72
CA GLY A 50 60.95 -18.39 12.00
C GLY A 50 60.31 -19.79 12.13
N ALA A 51 59.02 -19.86 12.55
CA ALA A 51 58.33 -21.14 12.64
C ALA A 51 58.21 -21.84 11.27
N SER A 52 58.29 -23.15 11.25
CA SER A 52 58.13 -23.99 10.05
C SER A 52 56.65 -24.03 9.61
N LEU A 53 56.43 -24.32 8.32
CA LEU A 53 55.08 -24.50 7.81
C LEU A 53 54.27 -25.56 8.59
N GLY A 54 54.95 -26.62 9.07
CA GLY A 54 54.28 -27.66 9.86
C GLY A 54 53.72 -27.16 11.19
N GLU A 55 54.40 -26.22 11.85
CA GLU A 55 53.98 -25.66 13.12
C GLU A 55 52.75 -24.72 12.98
N VAL A 56 52.63 -23.98 11.86
CA VAL A 56 51.50 -23.08 11.58
C VAL A 56 50.35 -23.74 10.84
N THR A 57 50.50 -24.99 10.37
CA THR A 57 49.47 -25.67 9.58
C THR A 57 48.14 -25.78 10.32
N PHE A 58 48.17 -26.08 11.62
CA PHE A 58 46.94 -26.19 12.44
C PHE A 58 46.19 -24.86 12.51
N ASP A 59 46.89 -23.74 12.80
CA ASP A 59 46.31 -22.41 12.84
C ASP A 59 45.76 -21.98 11.48
N LEU A 60 46.43 -22.33 10.38
CA LEU A 60 45.97 -22.05 9.02
C LEU A 60 44.70 -22.84 8.66
N VAL A 61 44.60 -24.10 9.04
CA VAL A 61 43.39 -24.92 8.83
C VAL A 61 42.23 -24.35 9.63
N LEU A 62 42.49 -24.00 10.92
CA LEU A 62 41.47 -23.39 11.79
C LEU A 62 41.01 -22.04 11.25
N LEU A 63 41.92 -21.23 10.73
CA LEU A 63 41.60 -19.96 10.05
C LEU A 63 40.74 -20.17 8.83
N GLY A 64 41.06 -21.17 7.99
CA GLY A 64 40.24 -21.55 6.84
C GLY A 64 38.81 -21.96 7.22
N LEU A 65 38.69 -22.78 8.28
CA LEU A 65 37.39 -23.17 8.85
C LEU A 65 36.63 -21.97 9.40
N ALA A 66 37.31 -21.04 10.06
CA ALA A 66 36.69 -19.83 10.59
C ALA A 66 36.17 -18.90 9.46
N PHE A 67 36.92 -18.79 8.34
CA PHE A 67 36.41 -18.06 7.15
C PHE A 67 35.21 -18.74 6.51
N ALA A 68 35.26 -20.05 6.35
CA ALA A 68 34.13 -20.82 5.82
C ALA A 68 32.89 -20.69 6.72
N GLY A 69 33.09 -20.84 8.03
CA GLY A 69 32.02 -20.67 9.03
C GLY A 69 31.42 -19.26 9.01
N ARG A 70 32.26 -18.21 8.97
CA ARG A 70 31.80 -16.82 8.86
C ARG A 70 30.97 -16.60 7.58
N SER A 71 31.41 -17.16 6.46
CA SER A 71 30.69 -17.04 5.19
C SER A 71 29.29 -17.66 5.27
N VAL A 72 29.16 -18.86 5.86
CA VAL A 72 27.90 -19.54 6.08
C VAL A 72 26.99 -18.76 7.04
N LEU A 73 27.53 -18.25 8.15
CA LEU A 73 26.76 -17.45 9.09
C LEU A 73 26.29 -16.12 8.49
N THR A 74 27.13 -15.45 7.71
CA THR A 74 26.77 -14.21 7.01
C THR A 74 25.69 -14.46 5.97
N TRP A 75 25.79 -15.56 5.21
CA TRP A 75 24.73 -15.97 4.28
C TRP A 75 23.41 -16.25 5.01
N GLY A 76 23.48 -17.02 6.11
CA GLY A 76 22.31 -17.32 6.96
C GLY A 76 21.65 -16.07 7.52
N PHE A 77 22.45 -15.12 8.00
CA PHE A 77 22.02 -13.82 8.49
C PHE A 77 21.26 -13.04 7.38
N GLU A 78 21.82 -12.93 6.18
CA GLU A 78 21.17 -12.22 5.08
C GLU A 78 19.84 -12.88 4.65
N VAL A 79 19.81 -14.22 4.61
CA VAL A 79 18.61 -14.99 4.26
C VAL A 79 17.54 -14.85 5.33
N ALA A 80 17.88 -14.90 6.62
CA ALA A 80 16.96 -14.74 7.74
C ALA A 80 16.34 -13.34 7.74
N GLY A 81 17.16 -12.29 7.59
CA GLY A 81 16.71 -10.90 7.52
C GLY A 81 15.76 -10.65 6.35
N ARG A 82 16.09 -11.13 5.15
CA ARG A 82 15.21 -11.01 3.97
C ARG A 82 13.88 -11.75 4.13
N ARG A 83 13.89 -12.97 4.71
CA ARG A 83 12.66 -13.73 4.99
C ARG A 83 11.79 -13.01 6.02
N ALA A 84 12.39 -12.49 7.10
CA ALA A 84 11.67 -11.72 8.08
C ALA A 84 11.00 -10.49 7.46
N ALA A 85 11.74 -9.72 6.64
CA ALA A 85 11.20 -8.59 5.91
C ALA A 85 10.03 -8.99 5.00
N SER A 86 10.23 -9.97 4.13
CA SER A 86 9.20 -10.44 3.17
C SER A 86 7.91 -10.85 3.86
N THR A 87 7.97 -11.54 5.01
CA THR A 87 6.80 -11.96 5.77
C THR A 87 6.04 -10.76 6.32
N VAL A 88 6.75 -9.82 7.00
CA VAL A 88 6.12 -8.59 7.54
C VAL A 88 5.48 -7.76 6.43
N LEU A 89 6.18 -7.60 5.30
CA LEU A 89 5.69 -6.81 4.17
C LEU A 89 4.43 -7.41 3.54
N SER A 90 4.37 -8.75 3.43
CA SER A 90 3.19 -9.46 2.93
C SER A 90 1.98 -9.27 3.86
N GLU A 91 2.18 -9.40 5.17
CA GLU A 91 1.10 -9.19 6.16
C GLU A 91 0.61 -7.74 6.17
N LEU A 92 1.52 -6.76 6.13
CA LEU A 92 1.16 -5.34 6.11
C LEU A 92 0.39 -4.97 4.83
N ARG A 93 0.81 -5.52 3.67
CA ARG A 93 0.13 -5.32 2.40
C ARG A 93 -1.28 -5.88 2.44
N LEU A 94 -1.42 -7.11 2.94
CA LEU A 94 -2.73 -7.76 3.06
C LEU A 94 -3.64 -6.97 4.01
N GLU A 95 -3.15 -6.58 5.19
CA GLU A 95 -3.91 -5.79 6.17
C GLU A 95 -4.36 -4.45 5.58
N LEU A 96 -3.47 -3.75 4.83
CA LEU A 96 -3.82 -2.49 4.17
C LEU A 96 -4.95 -2.68 3.15
N VAL A 97 -4.83 -3.71 2.30
CA VAL A 97 -5.84 -4.02 1.27
C VAL A 97 -7.16 -4.41 1.93
N GLU A 98 -7.15 -5.32 2.93
CA GLU A 98 -8.36 -5.73 3.63
C GLU A 98 -9.07 -4.57 4.32
N ARG A 99 -8.33 -3.70 5.01
CA ARG A 99 -8.91 -2.51 5.66
C ARG A 99 -9.54 -1.57 4.64
N ARG A 100 -8.87 -1.40 3.49
CA ARG A 100 -9.39 -0.53 2.43
C ARG A 100 -10.62 -1.10 1.73
N LEU A 101 -10.66 -2.40 1.49
CA LEU A 101 -11.85 -3.07 0.95
C LEU A 101 -13.05 -3.00 1.91
N ARG A 102 -12.80 -2.86 3.22
CA ARG A 102 -13.86 -2.68 4.23
C ARG A 102 -14.33 -1.22 4.39
N LYS A 103 -13.58 -0.24 3.86
CA LYS A 103 -14.01 1.17 3.87
C LYS A 103 -15.14 1.41 2.86
N GLN A 104 -15.94 2.40 3.17
CA GLN A 104 -17.01 2.85 2.26
C GLN A 104 -16.40 3.37 0.95
N PRO A 105 -16.86 2.90 -0.23
CA PRO A 105 -16.25 3.19 -1.52
C PRO A 105 -16.19 4.67 -1.89
N LEU A 106 -17.18 5.47 -1.45
CA LEU A 106 -17.30 6.90 -1.76
C LEU A 106 -16.48 7.82 -0.83
N ALA A 107 -15.87 7.26 0.23
CA ALA A 107 -14.88 7.99 1.03
C ALA A 107 -13.51 8.06 0.32
N LEU A 108 -13.37 7.43 -0.84
CA LEU A 108 -12.12 7.40 -1.61
C LEU A 108 -12.23 8.37 -2.79
N ASP A 109 -11.65 9.57 -2.65
CA ASP A 109 -11.38 10.42 -3.81
C ASP A 109 -10.40 9.69 -4.74
N GLY A 110 -10.56 9.86 -6.06
CA GLY A 110 -9.73 9.16 -7.04
C GLY A 110 -8.21 9.42 -6.87
N ALA A 111 -7.83 10.55 -6.26
CA ALA A 111 -6.46 10.86 -5.87
C ALA A 111 -5.95 9.95 -4.74
N GLU A 112 -6.79 9.63 -3.74
CA GLU A 112 -6.46 8.71 -2.65
C GLU A 112 -6.27 7.27 -3.15
N SER A 113 -7.07 6.82 -4.10
CA SER A 113 -6.95 5.47 -4.67
C SER A 113 -5.58 5.22 -5.33
N GLY A 114 -5.06 6.22 -6.07
CA GLY A 114 -3.71 6.18 -6.65
C GLY A 114 -2.61 6.20 -5.59
N GLU A 115 -2.77 7.00 -4.53
CA GLU A 115 -1.84 7.06 -3.41
C GLU A 115 -1.80 5.74 -2.63
N ILE A 116 -2.95 5.12 -2.39
CA ILE A 116 -3.06 3.82 -1.71
C ILE A 116 -2.39 2.72 -2.53
N ALA A 117 -2.64 2.66 -3.84
CA ALA A 117 -2.00 1.70 -4.73
C ALA A 117 -0.47 1.88 -4.74
N ALA A 118 0.02 3.12 -4.84
CA ALA A 118 1.45 3.42 -4.76
C ALA A 118 2.04 3.04 -3.39
N THR A 119 1.34 3.32 -2.30
CA THR A 119 1.76 2.95 -0.94
C THR A 119 1.78 1.44 -0.74
N ALA A 120 0.78 0.72 -1.24
CA ALA A 120 0.70 -0.75 -1.11
C ALA A 120 1.78 -1.47 -1.93
N VAL A 121 2.18 -0.93 -3.08
CA VAL A 121 3.17 -1.54 -3.97
C VAL A 121 4.58 -1.01 -3.67
N GLN A 122 4.83 0.27 -3.91
CA GLN A 122 6.17 0.86 -3.79
C GLN A 122 6.54 1.19 -2.33
N GLY A 123 5.55 1.61 -1.54
CA GLY A 123 5.79 2.02 -0.18
C GLY A 123 6.17 0.86 0.73
N VAL A 124 5.51 -0.28 0.55
CA VAL A 124 5.83 -1.49 1.31
C VAL A 124 7.24 -1.99 0.98
N GLU A 125 7.68 -1.91 -0.30
CA GLU A 125 9.05 -2.30 -0.69
C GLU A 125 10.13 -1.46 -0.01
N GLY A 126 9.87 -0.17 0.24
CA GLY A 126 10.79 0.70 1.00
C GLY A 126 11.06 0.23 2.43
N LEU A 127 10.14 -0.54 3.03
CA LEU A 127 10.33 -1.13 4.36
C LEU A 127 11.23 -2.37 4.38
N GLU A 128 11.55 -2.97 3.22
CA GLU A 128 12.49 -4.10 3.18
C GLU A 128 13.85 -3.74 3.75
N ALA A 129 14.36 -2.54 3.42
CA ALA A 129 15.61 -2.04 3.98
C ALA A 129 15.56 -1.89 5.51
N TYR A 130 14.42 -1.50 6.06
CA TYR A 130 14.24 -1.33 7.50
C TYR A 130 14.23 -2.67 8.24
N PHE A 131 13.38 -3.62 7.84
CA PHE A 131 13.25 -4.91 8.52
C PHE A 131 14.38 -5.89 8.19
N GLY A 132 14.83 -5.92 6.93
CA GLY A 132 15.78 -6.91 6.45
C GLY A 132 17.25 -6.53 6.65
N ARG A 133 17.57 -5.24 6.86
CA ARG A 133 18.95 -4.78 6.96
C ARG A 133 19.21 -3.87 8.15
N TYR A 134 18.37 -2.84 8.35
CA TYR A 134 18.62 -1.85 9.39
C TYR A 134 18.43 -2.42 10.81
N LEU A 135 17.31 -3.12 11.06
CA LEU A 135 17.01 -3.68 12.37
C LEU A 135 18.08 -4.69 12.85
N PRO A 136 18.48 -5.67 12.01
CA PRO A 136 19.60 -6.56 12.35
C PRO A 136 20.92 -5.83 12.55
N GLN A 137 21.20 -4.83 11.72
CA GLN A 137 22.44 -4.05 11.83
C GLN A 137 22.54 -3.25 13.13
N VAL A 138 21.41 -2.82 13.73
CA VAL A 138 21.40 -2.18 15.05
C VAL A 138 21.97 -3.11 16.11
N VAL A 139 21.63 -4.40 16.07
CA VAL A 139 22.15 -5.41 17.00
C VAL A 139 23.66 -5.58 16.81
N LEU A 140 24.11 -5.74 15.56
CA LEU A 140 25.53 -5.91 15.24
C LEU A 140 26.36 -4.68 15.61
N ALA A 141 25.82 -3.47 15.43
CA ALA A 141 26.49 -2.22 15.80
C ALA A 141 26.69 -2.05 17.31
N ILE A 142 26.07 -2.88 18.14
CA ILE A 142 26.28 -2.94 19.59
C ILE A 142 27.13 -4.16 19.95
N VAL A 143 26.77 -5.34 19.48
CA VAL A 143 27.40 -6.61 19.87
C VAL A 143 28.87 -6.67 19.44
N VAL A 144 29.16 -6.32 18.18
CA VAL A 144 30.54 -6.42 17.65
C VAL A 144 31.51 -5.44 18.34
N PRO A 145 31.19 -4.13 18.46
CA PRO A 145 32.09 -3.21 19.18
C PRO A 145 32.33 -3.60 20.63
N VAL A 146 31.29 -4.06 21.34
CA VAL A 146 31.42 -4.51 22.73
C VAL A 146 32.35 -5.72 22.82
N ALA A 147 32.17 -6.71 21.94
CA ALA A 147 33.03 -7.91 21.93
C ALA A 147 34.49 -7.59 21.56
N VAL A 148 34.69 -6.72 20.55
CA VAL A 148 36.05 -6.27 20.17
C VAL A 148 36.71 -5.49 21.29
N LEU A 149 36.00 -4.52 21.90
CA LEU A 149 36.54 -3.73 23.03
C LEU A 149 36.90 -4.62 24.22
N ALA A 150 36.07 -5.61 24.55
CA ALA A 150 36.34 -6.54 25.65
C ALA A 150 37.62 -7.34 25.40
N LEU A 151 37.80 -7.88 24.17
CA LEU A 151 39.00 -8.63 23.80
C LEU A 151 40.24 -7.72 23.76
N VAL A 152 40.14 -6.54 23.14
CA VAL A 152 41.25 -5.60 23.06
C VAL A 152 41.64 -5.08 24.46
N ALA A 153 40.68 -4.81 25.35
CA ALA A 153 40.95 -4.39 26.72
C ALA A 153 41.72 -5.43 27.54
N ALA A 154 41.48 -6.73 27.28
CA ALA A 154 42.23 -7.81 27.91
C ALA A 154 43.67 -7.93 27.37
N ILE A 155 43.94 -7.52 26.13
CA ILE A 155 45.25 -7.60 25.47
C ILE A 155 46.04 -6.30 25.69
N ASP A 156 45.40 -5.16 25.40
CA ASP A 156 46.01 -3.82 25.50
C ASP A 156 44.99 -2.76 25.94
N PRO A 157 44.93 -2.43 27.24
CA PRO A 157 43.98 -1.44 27.77
C PRO A 157 44.12 -0.04 27.15
N ILE A 158 45.32 0.35 26.71
CA ILE A 158 45.59 1.68 26.15
C ILE A 158 44.91 1.80 24.78
N SER A 159 45.10 0.80 23.91
CA SER A 159 44.40 0.75 22.61
C SER A 159 42.91 0.65 22.78
N ALA A 160 42.40 -0.12 23.75
CA ALA A 160 41.00 -0.18 24.08
C ALA A 160 40.41 1.18 24.50
N GLY A 161 41.14 1.92 25.36
CA GLY A 161 40.76 3.28 25.77
C GLY A 161 40.66 4.25 24.59
N LEU A 162 41.61 4.15 23.65
CA LEU A 162 41.64 4.96 22.45
C LEU A 162 40.46 4.63 21.51
N MET A 163 40.17 3.34 21.31
CA MET A 163 39.03 2.87 20.55
C MET A 163 37.72 3.34 21.20
N LEU A 164 37.60 3.25 22.52
CA LEU A 164 36.41 3.70 23.26
C LEU A 164 36.21 5.22 23.16
N LEU A 165 37.29 6.01 23.12
CA LEU A 165 37.23 7.47 22.94
C LEU A 165 36.80 7.86 21.53
N THR A 166 37.26 7.14 20.52
CA THR A 166 37.01 7.48 19.09
C THR A 166 35.71 6.89 18.54
N LEU A 167 35.22 5.78 19.07
CA LEU A 167 33.99 5.12 18.65
C LEU A 167 32.75 6.03 18.68
N PRO A 168 32.51 6.85 19.74
CA PRO A 168 31.34 7.73 19.79
C PRO A 168 31.31 8.83 18.71
N LEU A 169 32.44 9.16 18.09
CA LEU A 169 32.50 10.15 17.02
C LEU A 169 31.57 9.74 15.85
N VAL A 170 31.55 8.44 15.50
CA VAL A 170 30.76 7.93 14.38
C VAL A 170 29.28 8.18 14.60
N PRO A 171 28.61 7.75 15.70
CA PRO A 171 27.22 8.03 15.95
C PRO A 171 26.92 9.52 16.18
N ILE A 172 27.84 10.30 16.74
CA ILE A 172 27.65 11.76 16.88
C ILE A 172 27.57 12.44 15.51
N PHE A 173 28.50 12.15 14.60
CA PHE A 173 28.45 12.69 13.24
C PHE A 173 27.26 12.17 12.47
N MET A 174 26.90 10.89 12.63
CA MET A 174 25.69 10.32 12.04
C MET A 174 24.41 11.09 12.46
N TRP A 175 24.28 11.39 13.74
CA TRP A 175 23.15 12.15 14.26
C TRP A 175 23.14 13.61 13.75
N LEU A 176 24.30 14.28 13.77
CA LEU A 176 24.42 15.67 13.34
C LEU A 176 24.05 15.84 11.86
N ILE A 177 24.53 14.94 11.00
CA ILE A 177 24.28 15.00 9.56
C ILE A 177 22.88 14.47 9.24
N GLY A 178 22.40 13.46 9.97
CA GLY A 178 21.08 12.85 9.78
C GLY A 178 19.91 13.83 9.88
N ARG A 179 20.00 14.80 10.77
CA ARG A 179 18.96 15.85 10.91
C ARG A 179 18.77 16.69 9.63
N HIS A 180 19.85 16.99 8.91
CA HIS A 180 19.79 17.75 7.66
C HIS A 180 19.32 16.90 6.46
N THR A 181 19.50 15.58 6.55
CA THR A 181 19.12 14.66 5.49
C THR A 181 17.61 14.44 5.44
N GLU A 182 16.92 14.42 6.59
CA GLU A 182 15.48 14.17 6.70
C GLU A 182 14.66 15.23 5.94
N GLU A 183 14.97 16.52 6.12
CA GLU A 183 14.30 17.61 5.40
C GLU A 183 14.50 17.49 3.88
N ARG A 184 15.71 17.18 3.43
CA ARG A 184 16.04 17.00 2.01
C ARG A 184 15.35 15.81 1.37
N THR A 185 15.24 14.70 2.08
CA THR A 185 14.53 13.51 1.62
C THR A 185 13.04 13.82 1.43
N ARG A 186 12.43 14.54 2.36
CA ARG A 186 11.02 14.95 2.25
C ARG A 186 10.77 15.87 1.06
N GLU A 187 11.65 16.84 0.82
CA GLU A 187 11.59 17.72 -0.37
C GLU A 187 11.70 16.92 -1.67
N ARG A 188 12.58 15.91 -1.73
CA ARG A 188 12.72 15.01 -2.88
C ARG A 188 11.44 14.22 -3.16
N TRP A 189 10.81 13.67 -2.13
CA TRP A 189 9.55 12.94 -2.27
C TRP A 189 8.42 13.84 -2.78
N LEU A 190 8.30 15.05 -2.27
CA LEU A 190 7.32 16.02 -2.76
C LEU A 190 7.56 16.38 -4.24
N ALA A 191 8.81 16.55 -4.65
CA ALA A 191 9.16 16.82 -6.03
C ALA A 191 8.87 15.63 -6.96
N LEU A 192 9.13 14.40 -6.52
CA LEU A 192 8.80 13.17 -7.26
C LEU A 192 7.28 13.00 -7.41
N ARG A 193 6.53 13.20 -6.33
CA ARG A 193 5.06 13.14 -6.35
C ARG A 193 4.48 14.14 -7.36
N LEU A 194 4.95 15.38 -7.33
CA LEU A 194 4.52 16.41 -8.29
C LEU A 194 4.81 16.01 -9.73
N LEU A 195 6.02 15.48 -10.00
CA LEU A 195 6.41 15.01 -11.31
C LEU A 195 5.51 13.87 -11.79
N SER A 196 5.29 12.87 -10.96
CA SER A 196 4.48 11.69 -11.28
C SER A 196 3.02 12.05 -11.55
N THR A 197 2.43 12.88 -10.68
CA THR A 197 1.04 13.33 -10.85
C THR A 197 0.88 14.11 -12.15
N HIS A 198 1.76 15.07 -12.40
CA HIS A 198 1.66 15.90 -13.61
C HIS A 198 1.95 15.10 -14.89
N PHE A 199 2.88 14.14 -14.84
CA PHE A 199 3.13 13.23 -15.95
C PHE A 199 1.89 12.39 -16.31
N LEU A 200 1.21 11.83 -15.32
CA LEU A 200 -0.03 11.07 -15.52
C LEU A 200 -1.15 11.95 -16.09
N ASP A 201 -1.28 13.18 -15.63
CA ASP A 201 -2.27 14.14 -16.16
C ASP A 201 -1.99 14.44 -17.63
N VAL A 202 -0.71 14.65 -18.01
CA VAL A 202 -0.30 14.87 -19.41
C VAL A 202 -0.61 13.66 -20.28
N VAL A 203 -0.33 12.43 -19.79
CA VAL A 203 -0.62 11.20 -20.53
C VAL A 203 -2.12 11.00 -20.72
N ARG A 204 -2.92 11.22 -19.69
CA ARG A 204 -4.40 11.14 -19.77
C ARG A 204 -4.97 12.22 -20.69
N GLY A 205 -4.42 13.43 -20.63
CA GLY A 205 -4.82 14.58 -21.45
C GLY A 205 -4.19 14.61 -22.85
N LEU A 206 -3.38 13.61 -23.24
CA LEU A 206 -2.63 13.63 -24.51
C LEU A 206 -3.50 13.85 -25.76
N PRO A 207 -4.70 13.24 -25.89
CA PRO A 207 -5.60 13.52 -27.01
C PRO A 207 -5.99 15.01 -27.08
N THR A 208 -6.35 15.58 -25.93
CA THR A 208 -6.72 17.00 -25.82
C THR A 208 -5.54 17.91 -26.15
N LEU A 209 -4.36 17.61 -25.60
CA LEU A 209 -3.14 18.39 -25.88
C LEU A 209 -2.75 18.34 -27.36
N ARG A 210 -2.95 17.21 -28.03
CA ARG A 210 -2.72 17.09 -29.47
C ARG A 210 -3.77 17.86 -30.28
N ALA A 211 -5.05 17.77 -29.90
CA ALA A 211 -6.11 18.52 -30.57
C ALA A 211 -5.89 20.04 -30.52
N PHE A 212 -5.35 20.56 -29.42
CA PHE A 212 -5.04 21.97 -29.24
C PHE A 212 -3.59 22.36 -29.58
N ASN A 213 -2.79 21.43 -30.11
CA ASN A 213 -1.39 21.63 -30.46
C ASN A 213 -0.52 22.16 -29.29
N ARG A 214 -0.81 21.75 -28.06
CA ARG A 214 -0.14 22.19 -26.81
C ARG A 214 0.92 21.23 -26.28
N GLY A 215 1.26 20.18 -27.01
CA GLY A 215 2.24 19.18 -26.57
C GLY A 215 3.61 19.78 -26.23
N ARG A 216 4.13 20.74 -27.03
CA ARG A 216 5.41 21.42 -26.75
C ARG A 216 5.41 22.23 -25.45
N ALA A 217 4.37 23.02 -25.24
CA ALA A 217 4.23 23.81 -24.01
C ALA A 217 4.19 22.92 -22.77
N GLN A 218 3.56 21.75 -22.88
CA GLN A 218 3.47 20.81 -21.77
C GLN A 218 4.80 20.07 -21.52
N ALA A 219 5.57 19.79 -22.59
CA ALA A 219 6.92 19.24 -22.46
C ALA A 219 7.85 20.20 -21.68
N GLU A 220 7.76 21.51 -21.94
CA GLU A 220 8.53 22.53 -21.19
C GLU A 220 8.13 22.63 -19.72
N VAL A 221 6.85 22.38 -19.39
CA VAL A 221 6.39 22.30 -17.99
C VAL A 221 6.97 21.07 -17.30
N LEU A 222 6.90 19.91 -17.95
CA LEU A 222 7.49 18.67 -17.44
C LEU A 222 9.01 18.79 -17.25
N ASP A 223 9.71 19.43 -18.18
CA ASP A 223 11.16 19.68 -18.08
C ASP A 223 11.50 20.52 -16.84
N ARG A 224 10.75 21.59 -16.57
CA ARG A 224 10.95 22.43 -15.38
C ARG A 224 10.70 21.65 -14.08
N ILE A 225 9.65 20.81 -14.03
CA ILE A 225 9.36 19.97 -12.87
C ILE A 225 10.45 18.90 -12.70
N GLY A 226 10.88 18.27 -13.80
CA GLY A 226 11.99 17.33 -13.85
C GLY A 226 13.30 17.92 -13.36
N GLU A 227 13.62 19.16 -13.78
CA GLU A 227 14.81 19.88 -13.31
C GLU A 227 14.75 20.21 -11.82
N ARG A 228 13.58 20.53 -11.28
CA ARG A 228 13.39 20.70 -9.83
C ARG A 228 13.67 19.39 -9.10
N TYR A 229 13.11 18.27 -9.57
CA TYR A 229 13.36 16.94 -9.00
C TYR A 229 14.85 16.58 -9.08
N ARG A 230 15.51 16.82 -10.22
CA ARG A 230 16.95 16.58 -10.40
C ARG A 230 17.79 17.36 -9.39
N ARG A 231 17.52 18.66 -9.19
CA ARG A 231 18.25 19.51 -8.24
C ARG A 231 18.08 19.02 -6.81
N THR A 232 16.87 18.67 -6.42
CA THR A 232 16.58 18.16 -5.09
C THR A 232 17.26 16.80 -4.85
N THR A 233 17.22 15.91 -5.86
CA THR A 233 17.89 14.61 -5.80
C THR A 233 19.42 14.76 -5.67
N ILE A 234 20.04 15.61 -6.48
CA ILE A 234 21.49 15.89 -6.37
C ILE A 234 21.83 16.50 -5.02
N GLY A 235 20.97 17.39 -4.46
CA GLY A 235 21.15 17.93 -3.12
C GLY A 235 21.16 16.84 -2.04
N THR A 236 20.21 15.91 -2.10
CA THR A 236 20.14 14.76 -1.17
C THR A 236 21.35 13.85 -1.32
N LEU A 237 21.76 13.52 -2.56
CA LEU A 237 22.94 12.70 -2.82
C LEU A 237 24.24 13.34 -2.31
N ARG A 238 24.43 14.64 -2.48
CA ARG A 238 25.60 15.35 -1.95
C ARG A 238 25.72 15.21 -0.44
N VAL A 239 24.60 15.37 0.27
CA VAL A 239 24.58 15.20 1.73
C VAL A 239 24.86 13.75 2.12
N ALA A 240 24.28 12.78 1.43
CA ALA A 240 24.52 11.35 1.69
C ALA A 240 25.98 10.96 1.46
N PHE A 241 26.59 11.39 0.33
CA PHE A 241 28.00 11.15 0.04
C PHE A 241 28.94 11.85 1.03
N LEU A 242 28.64 13.10 1.40
CA LEU A 242 29.44 13.83 2.40
C LEU A 242 29.36 13.14 3.75
N SER A 243 28.17 12.64 4.15
CA SER A 243 27.99 11.86 5.36
C SER A 243 28.87 10.61 5.35
N GLY A 244 28.82 9.83 4.25
CA GLY A 244 29.65 8.64 4.09
C GLY A 244 31.14 8.96 4.18
N ALA A 245 31.60 10.02 3.50
CA ALA A 245 32.99 10.44 3.51
C ALA A 245 33.46 10.87 4.91
N VAL A 246 32.66 11.62 5.65
CA VAL A 246 33.01 12.06 7.03
C VAL A 246 33.07 10.86 7.97
N LEU A 247 32.12 9.91 7.88
CA LEU A 247 32.12 8.70 8.70
C LEU A 247 33.32 7.78 8.37
N GLU A 248 33.67 7.66 7.08
CA GLU A 248 34.85 6.92 6.62
C GLU A 248 36.13 7.56 7.16
N LEU A 249 36.24 8.89 7.05
CA LEU A 249 37.39 9.64 7.56
C LEU A 249 37.52 9.47 9.08
N ALA A 250 36.44 9.58 9.85
CA ALA A 250 36.43 9.42 11.29
C ALA A 250 36.87 8.00 11.70
N ALA A 251 36.36 6.97 11.04
CA ALA A 251 36.72 5.58 11.29
C ALA A 251 38.22 5.33 10.94
N THR A 252 38.67 5.81 9.77
CA THR A 252 40.04 5.65 9.31
C THR A 252 41.03 6.37 10.24
N LEU A 253 40.66 7.56 10.71
CA LEU A 253 41.48 8.30 11.68
C LEU A 253 41.56 7.54 13.01
N GLY A 254 40.46 6.96 13.50
CA GLY A 254 40.44 6.11 14.68
C GLY A 254 41.36 4.89 14.53
N VAL A 255 41.26 4.18 13.38
CA VAL A 255 42.15 3.04 13.07
C VAL A 255 43.60 3.48 13.00
N ALA A 256 43.90 4.60 12.32
CA ALA A 256 45.28 5.13 12.20
C ALA A 256 45.87 5.49 13.56
N LEU A 257 45.08 6.11 14.44
CA LEU A 257 45.53 6.48 15.78
C LEU A 257 45.87 5.24 16.62
N VAL A 258 45.05 4.20 16.58
CA VAL A 258 45.32 2.91 17.22
C VAL A 258 46.57 2.25 16.61
N ALA A 259 46.70 2.26 15.29
CA ALA A 259 47.83 1.67 14.58
C ALA A 259 49.16 2.33 14.96
N VAL A 260 49.21 3.67 15.01
CA VAL A 260 50.41 4.42 15.42
C VAL A 260 50.75 4.11 16.88
N THR A 261 49.76 4.14 17.78
CA THR A 261 49.98 3.87 19.19
C THR A 261 50.47 2.43 19.43
N ALA A 262 49.84 1.43 18.82
CA ALA A 262 50.27 0.04 18.93
C ALA A 262 51.67 -0.19 18.30
N GLY A 263 51.93 0.48 17.14
CA GLY A 263 53.23 0.41 16.45
C GLY A 263 54.38 1.01 17.25
N VAL A 264 54.22 2.19 17.85
CA VAL A 264 55.23 2.81 18.73
C VAL A 264 55.54 1.91 19.93
N ARG A 265 54.51 1.40 20.59
CA ARG A 265 54.65 0.52 21.76
C ARG A 265 55.26 -0.84 21.40
N LEU A 266 55.04 -1.33 20.19
CA LEU A 266 55.71 -2.54 19.70
C LEU A 266 57.22 -2.29 19.54
N VAL A 267 57.62 -1.14 18.97
CA VAL A 267 59.04 -0.77 18.81
C VAL A 267 59.72 -0.53 20.18
N ASP A 268 59.01 0.10 21.10
CA ASP A 268 59.50 0.35 22.47
C ASP A 268 59.52 -0.90 23.37
N GLY A 269 59.07 -2.06 22.84
CA GLY A 269 59.02 -3.33 23.58
C GLY A 269 57.87 -3.41 24.61
N GLY A 270 56.97 -2.42 24.64
CA GLY A 270 55.84 -2.37 25.57
C GLY A 270 54.62 -3.21 25.11
N LEU A 271 54.65 -3.76 23.88
CA LEU A 271 53.61 -4.63 23.33
C LEU A 271 54.23 -5.72 22.46
N GLY A 272 53.79 -6.96 22.63
CA GLY A 272 54.25 -8.08 21.77
C GLY A 272 53.67 -8.04 20.35
N LEU A 273 54.41 -8.61 19.38
CA LEU A 273 54.02 -8.59 17.96
C LEU A 273 52.61 -9.17 17.72
N GLN A 274 52.30 -10.32 18.32
CA GLN A 274 51.00 -10.96 18.19
C GLN A 274 49.88 -10.07 18.75
N ALA A 275 50.09 -9.43 19.91
CA ALA A 275 49.14 -8.53 20.51
C ALA A 275 48.90 -7.28 19.63
N ALA A 276 49.97 -6.67 19.12
CA ALA A 276 49.88 -5.52 18.21
C ALA A 276 49.13 -5.85 16.92
N LEU A 277 49.41 -7.00 16.30
CA LEU A 277 48.74 -7.47 15.11
C LEU A 277 47.24 -7.76 15.37
N THR A 278 46.91 -8.38 16.52
CA THR A 278 45.50 -8.63 16.90
C THR A 278 44.76 -7.32 17.02
N VAL A 279 45.29 -6.31 17.70
CA VAL A 279 44.68 -4.98 17.83
C VAL A 279 44.51 -4.31 16.47
N LEU A 280 45.52 -4.38 15.60
CA LEU A 280 45.47 -3.81 14.24
C LEU A 280 44.43 -4.43 13.36
N VAL A 281 44.27 -5.76 13.41
CA VAL A 281 43.25 -6.48 12.62
C VAL A 281 41.83 -6.19 13.16
N LEU A 282 41.66 -6.05 14.47
CA LEU A 282 40.37 -5.77 15.10
C LEU A 282 39.93 -4.30 15.00
N ALA A 283 40.86 -3.36 14.86
CA ALA A 283 40.52 -1.94 14.82
C ALA A 283 39.51 -1.58 13.69
N PRO A 284 39.66 -2.01 12.44
CA PRO A 284 38.65 -1.80 11.41
C PRO A 284 37.31 -2.48 11.72
N GLU A 285 37.34 -3.69 12.29
CA GLU A 285 36.11 -4.48 12.60
C GLU A 285 35.30 -3.82 13.73
N LEU A 286 35.89 -3.00 14.56
CA LEU A 286 35.21 -2.19 15.58
C LEU A 286 34.26 -1.16 14.94
N TYR A 287 34.75 -0.40 13.93
CA TYR A 287 34.02 0.71 13.33
C TYR A 287 33.05 0.26 12.22
N LEU A 288 33.33 -0.88 11.56
CA LEU A 288 32.60 -1.36 10.40
C LEU A 288 31.08 -1.51 10.65
N PRO A 289 30.60 -2.16 11.74
CA PRO A 289 29.16 -2.31 11.99
C PRO A 289 28.44 -1.00 12.25
N VAL A 290 29.09 -0.06 12.95
CA VAL A 290 28.53 1.27 13.26
C VAL A 290 28.42 2.12 11.99
N ARG A 291 29.42 2.05 11.11
CA ARG A 291 29.40 2.70 9.80
C ARG A 291 28.34 2.10 8.87
N GLN A 292 28.23 0.77 8.84
CA GLN A 292 27.19 0.09 8.07
C GLN A 292 25.79 0.45 8.59
N LEU A 293 25.61 0.58 9.91
CA LEU A 293 24.36 1.05 10.49
C LEU A 293 23.97 2.44 9.92
N ALA A 294 24.93 3.36 9.82
CA ALA A 294 24.67 4.67 9.24
C ALA A 294 24.21 4.61 7.78
N VAL A 295 24.85 3.76 6.97
CA VAL A 295 24.45 3.54 5.57
C VAL A 295 23.04 2.95 5.49
N GLN A 296 22.74 1.92 6.27
CA GLN A 296 21.43 1.27 6.30
C GLN A 296 20.34 2.21 6.85
N PHE A 297 20.71 3.09 7.78
CA PHE A 297 19.82 4.12 8.29
C PHE A 297 19.33 5.06 7.17
N HIS A 298 20.23 5.57 6.34
CA HIS A 298 19.85 6.42 5.21
C HIS A 298 19.01 5.67 4.18
N ALA A 299 19.33 4.40 3.90
CA ALA A 299 18.55 3.56 3.00
C ALA A 299 17.13 3.26 3.54
N SER A 300 16.98 3.18 4.87
CA SER A 300 15.68 2.91 5.52
C SER A 300 14.84 4.16 5.76
N ALA A 301 15.44 5.36 5.73
CA ALA A 301 14.73 6.62 5.98
C ALA A 301 13.59 6.87 4.99
N ASP A 302 13.79 6.52 3.72
CA ASP A 302 12.75 6.58 2.69
C ASP A 302 11.59 5.64 3.04
N GLY A 303 11.88 4.41 3.51
CA GLY A 303 10.89 3.43 3.93
C GLY A 303 10.11 3.84 5.18
N ILE A 304 10.77 4.51 6.14
CA ILE A 304 10.13 4.99 7.37
C ILE A 304 9.07 6.05 7.07
N ALA A 305 9.36 6.99 6.17
CA ALA A 305 8.40 8.03 5.78
C ALA A 305 7.13 7.44 5.14
N VAL A 306 7.28 6.39 4.34
CA VAL A 306 6.14 5.66 3.75
C VAL A 306 5.42 4.82 4.81
N ALA A 307 6.17 4.24 5.75
CA ALA A 307 5.59 3.49 6.87
C ALA A 307 4.70 4.38 7.74
N GLU A 308 5.12 5.61 8.03
CA GLU A 308 4.31 6.58 8.77
C GLU A 308 2.96 6.79 8.06
N ARG A 309 2.98 7.03 6.75
CA ARG A 309 1.76 7.19 5.96
C ARG A 309 0.91 5.91 5.94
N MET A 310 1.53 4.75 5.78
CA MET A 310 0.83 3.47 5.84
C MET A 310 0.20 3.24 7.22
N MET A 311 0.90 3.59 8.31
CA MET A 311 0.36 3.49 9.67
C MET A 311 -0.83 4.45 9.87
N GLU A 312 -0.77 5.68 9.36
CA GLU A 312 -1.91 6.59 9.36
C GLU A 312 -3.12 5.95 8.68
N LEU A 313 -2.91 5.35 7.49
CA LEU A 313 -3.96 4.66 6.75
C LEU A 313 -4.50 3.41 7.49
N LEU A 314 -3.64 2.71 8.23
CA LEU A 314 -4.02 1.55 9.04
C LEU A 314 -4.65 1.94 10.39
N ASP A 315 -4.28 3.09 10.96
CA ASP A 315 -4.80 3.57 12.23
C ASP A 315 -6.12 4.37 12.06
N GLU A 316 -6.50 4.69 10.81
CA GLU A 316 -7.81 5.28 10.54
C GLU A 316 -8.92 4.40 11.11
N PRO A 317 -9.89 4.99 11.85
CA PRO A 317 -10.98 4.20 12.40
C PRO A 317 -11.71 3.45 11.27
N PRO A 318 -12.17 2.21 11.52
CA PRO A 318 -13.00 1.52 10.56
C PRO A 318 -14.20 2.40 10.21
N ALA A 319 -14.60 2.40 8.95
CA ALA A 319 -15.79 3.12 8.51
C ALA A 319 -16.96 2.81 9.43
N ALA A 320 -17.75 3.85 9.73
CA ALA A 320 -18.81 3.85 10.71
C ALA A 320 -19.54 2.51 10.84
N HIS A 321 -19.67 2.11 12.05
CA HIS A 321 -20.49 1.11 12.70
C HIS A 321 -21.28 0.17 11.77
N SER A 322 -20.68 -0.95 11.39
CA SER A 322 -21.48 -2.11 10.99
C SER A 322 -22.30 -2.53 12.21
N GLY A 323 -23.60 -2.28 12.18
CA GLY A 323 -24.52 -2.76 13.19
C GLY A 323 -24.44 -4.28 13.33
N LYS A 324 -25.13 -4.83 14.31
CA LYS A 324 -25.13 -6.28 14.59
C LYS A 324 -26.39 -6.98 14.09
N LEU A 325 -27.43 -6.20 13.77
CA LEU A 325 -28.74 -6.73 13.41
C LEU A 325 -28.78 -7.14 11.92
N VAL A 326 -29.71 -8.01 11.59
CA VAL A 326 -30.03 -8.38 10.21
C VAL A 326 -31.21 -7.54 9.78
N ALA A 327 -31.09 -6.84 8.66
CA ALA A 327 -32.18 -6.06 8.09
C ALA A 327 -33.30 -6.99 7.58
N PRO A 328 -34.58 -6.65 7.78
CA PRO A 328 -35.69 -7.33 7.14
C PRO A 328 -35.55 -7.33 5.62
N SER A 329 -36.23 -8.29 4.97
CA SER A 329 -36.24 -8.35 3.50
C SER A 329 -37.04 -7.20 2.90
N PRO A 330 -36.50 -6.51 1.86
CA PRO A 330 -37.26 -5.54 1.08
C PRO A 330 -38.50 -6.10 0.34
N LEU A 331 -38.64 -7.44 0.27
CA LEU A 331 -39.87 -8.06 -0.24
C LEU A 331 -41.02 -8.00 0.77
N ASP A 332 -40.69 -7.95 2.06
CA ASP A 332 -41.67 -8.07 3.15
C ASP A 332 -41.93 -6.72 3.84
N ALA A 333 -41.06 -5.72 3.61
CA ALA A 333 -41.11 -4.46 4.34
C ALA A 333 -40.65 -3.27 3.49
N PRO A 334 -41.29 -2.09 3.66
CA PRO A 334 -40.87 -0.87 2.95
C PRO A 334 -39.54 -0.37 3.45
N VAL A 335 -38.81 0.28 2.53
CA VAL A 335 -37.58 1.04 2.84
C VAL A 335 -37.96 2.51 2.93
N ARG A 336 -37.60 3.17 4.05
CA ARG A 336 -37.96 4.57 4.30
C ARG A 336 -36.71 5.41 4.56
N PHE A 337 -36.64 6.52 3.87
CA PHE A 337 -35.77 7.66 4.21
C PHE A 337 -36.61 8.63 5.03
N GLU A 338 -36.19 8.94 6.24
CA GLU A 338 -36.91 9.77 7.19
C GLU A 338 -36.07 11.02 7.51
N ALA A 339 -36.44 12.17 6.95
CA ALA A 339 -35.75 13.46 7.08
C ALA A 339 -34.23 13.36 6.84
N VAL A 340 -33.82 12.65 5.79
CA VAL A 340 -32.41 12.34 5.53
C VAL A 340 -31.68 13.53 4.96
N SER A 341 -30.62 13.98 5.65
CA SER A 341 -29.69 15.00 5.17
C SER A 341 -28.29 14.44 5.03
N PHE A 342 -27.59 14.84 3.96
CA PHE A 342 -26.25 14.36 3.67
C PHE A 342 -25.36 15.42 3.00
N ALA A 343 -24.09 15.49 3.41
CA ALA A 343 -23.02 16.25 2.76
C ALA A 343 -21.77 15.38 2.58
N TYR A 344 -21.05 15.56 1.48
CA TYR A 344 -19.75 14.90 1.28
C TYR A 344 -18.66 15.61 2.12
N PRO A 345 -17.70 14.87 2.70
CA PRO A 345 -16.60 15.47 3.47
C PRO A 345 -15.80 16.53 2.70
N SER A 346 -15.70 16.37 1.37
CA SER A 346 -15.02 17.32 0.47
C SER A 346 -15.85 18.58 0.14
N ARG A 347 -17.15 18.59 0.46
CA ARG A 347 -18.08 19.69 0.17
C ARG A 347 -19.01 19.90 1.37
N PRO A 348 -18.85 21.00 2.13
CA PRO A 348 -19.66 21.23 3.34
C PRO A 348 -21.14 21.54 3.05
N ALA A 349 -21.51 21.88 1.81
CA ALA A 349 -22.90 22.11 1.43
C ALA A 349 -23.69 20.78 1.42
N LEU A 350 -24.91 20.80 1.96
CA LEU A 350 -25.82 19.67 1.92
C LEU A 350 -26.14 19.32 0.47
N VAL A 351 -26.09 18.05 0.15
CA VAL A 351 -26.52 17.49 -1.14
C VAL A 351 -27.96 16.97 -1.04
N LEU A 352 -28.32 16.46 0.15
CA LEU A 352 -29.70 16.13 0.51
C LEU A 352 -30.03 16.89 1.79
N ASP A 353 -31.23 17.45 1.87
CA ASP A 353 -31.70 18.26 3.00
C ASP A 353 -33.13 17.85 3.40
N GLY A 354 -33.22 16.97 4.41
CA GLY A 354 -34.49 16.49 4.94
C GLY A 354 -35.30 15.62 3.96
N LEU A 355 -34.63 14.78 3.16
CA LEU A 355 -35.30 13.92 2.19
C LEU A 355 -36.19 12.88 2.87
N ASP A 356 -37.50 12.88 2.50
CA ASP A 356 -38.45 11.82 2.80
C ASP A 356 -38.75 11.04 1.52
N LEU A 357 -38.47 9.72 1.54
CA LEU A 357 -38.71 8.80 0.43
C LEU A 357 -39.08 7.43 0.98
N GLU A 358 -40.15 6.84 0.45
CA GLU A 358 -40.57 5.48 0.78
C GLU A 358 -40.56 4.62 -0.48
N LEU A 359 -40.03 3.41 -0.39
CA LEU A 359 -40.07 2.38 -1.43
C LEU A 359 -40.87 1.20 -0.88
N HIS A 360 -41.88 0.76 -1.61
CA HIS A 360 -42.70 -0.39 -1.21
C HIS A 360 -42.25 -1.68 -1.89
N PRO A 361 -42.53 -2.85 -1.28
CA PRO A 361 -42.34 -4.14 -1.95
C PRO A 361 -43.06 -4.18 -3.30
N ASP A 362 -42.39 -4.80 -4.31
CA ASP A 362 -42.88 -4.93 -5.68
C ASP A 362 -43.22 -3.57 -6.38
N GLU A 363 -42.67 -2.45 -5.89
CA GLU A 363 -42.85 -1.12 -6.48
C GLU A 363 -41.58 -0.71 -7.23
N THR A 364 -41.76 -0.11 -8.41
CA THR A 364 -40.72 0.60 -9.16
C THR A 364 -40.88 2.11 -8.96
N VAL A 365 -39.95 2.73 -8.25
CA VAL A 365 -39.93 4.18 -8.08
C VAL A 365 -38.86 4.79 -8.99
N ALA A 366 -39.31 5.66 -9.92
CA ALA A 366 -38.37 6.46 -10.72
C ALA A 366 -37.98 7.75 -9.99
N LEU A 367 -36.70 7.93 -9.79
CA LEU A 367 -36.13 9.16 -9.24
C LEU A 367 -35.59 10.01 -10.38
N ILE A 368 -36.22 11.15 -10.60
CA ILE A 368 -35.84 12.13 -11.64
C ILE A 368 -35.36 13.43 -11.01
N GLY A 369 -34.74 14.30 -11.79
CA GLY A 369 -34.30 15.62 -11.33
C GLY A 369 -33.05 16.11 -12.09
N PRO A 370 -32.64 17.37 -11.94
CA PRO A 370 -31.48 17.92 -12.62
C PRO A 370 -30.18 17.23 -12.22
N SER A 371 -29.13 17.39 -13.05
CA SER A 371 -27.79 16.89 -12.69
C SER A 371 -27.31 17.56 -11.41
N GLY A 372 -26.78 16.76 -10.49
CA GLY A 372 -26.29 17.26 -9.20
C GLY A 372 -27.36 17.38 -8.10
N SER A 373 -28.64 17.05 -8.36
CA SER A 373 -29.70 17.09 -7.33
C SER A 373 -29.56 16.04 -6.21
N GLY A 374 -28.62 15.10 -6.30
CA GLY A 374 -28.38 14.08 -5.25
C GLY A 374 -28.91 12.69 -5.57
N LYS A 375 -29.38 12.38 -6.79
CA LYS A 375 -29.94 11.06 -7.18
C LYS A 375 -28.96 9.91 -6.88
N THR A 376 -27.72 10.03 -7.34
CA THR A 376 -26.68 9.02 -7.08
C THR A 376 -26.30 8.97 -5.58
N THR A 377 -26.50 10.07 -4.85
CA THR A 377 -26.32 10.10 -3.39
C THR A 377 -27.38 9.27 -2.68
N VAL A 378 -28.64 9.32 -3.15
CA VAL A 378 -29.73 8.44 -2.64
C VAL A 378 -29.38 6.97 -2.85
N ALA A 379 -28.91 6.60 -4.05
CA ALA A 379 -28.44 5.23 -4.32
C ALA A 379 -27.27 4.84 -3.39
N SER A 380 -26.34 5.73 -3.18
CA SER A 380 -25.17 5.51 -2.31
C SER A 380 -25.53 5.32 -0.83
N LEU A 381 -26.49 6.07 -0.34
CA LEU A 381 -27.06 5.92 1.01
C LEU A 381 -27.79 4.58 1.15
N LEU A 382 -28.58 4.20 0.13
CA LEU A 382 -29.30 2.92 0.12
C LEU A 382 -28.34 1.72 0.09
N LEU A 383 -27.23 1.82 -0.66
CA LEU A 383 -26.15 0.85 -0.68
C LEU A 383 -25.30 0.84 0.60
N ARG A 384 -25.54 1.80 1.50
CA ARG A 384 -24.70 2.04 2.67
C ARG A 384 -23.21 2.19 2.32
N PHE A 385 -22.96 2.91 1.22
CA PHE A 385 -21.62 3.39 0.88
C PHE A 385 -21.27 4.66 1.65
N VAL A 386 -22.28 5.36 2.13
CA VAL A 386 -22.22 6.50 3.06
C VAL A 386 -23.39 6.41 4.02
N ASP A 387 -23.25 7.02 5.21
CA ASP A 387 -24.32 7.11 6.21
C ASP A 387 -24.87 8.55 6.23
N PRO A 388 -26.15 8.79 6.54
CA PRO A 388 -26.73 10.12 6.63
C PRO A 388 -26.10 10.94 7.78
N VAL A 389 -26.01 12.28 7.60
CA VAL A 389 -25.57 13.20 8.65
C VAL A 389 -26.71 13.45 9.64
N HIS A 390 -27.93 13.59 9.13
CA HIS A 390 -29.16 13.71 9.92
C HIS A 390 -30.25 12.83 9.32
N GLY A 391 -31.26 12.50 10.13
CA GLY A 391 -32.31 11.57 9.73
C GLY A 391 -31.87 10.11 9.81
N ARG A 392 -32.65 9.20 9.24
CA ARG A 392 -32.35 7.77 9.21
C ARG A 392 -32.94 7.09 7.98
N ILE A 393 -32.37 5.92 7.67
CA ILE A 393 -32.92 5.03 6.64
C ILE A 393 -33.33 3.75 7.34
N SER A 394 -34.61 3.37 7.21
CA SER A 394 -35.16 2.21 7.90
C SER A 394 -35.77 1.19 6.94
N VAL A 395 -35.78 -0.08 7.35
CA VAL A 395 -36.47 -1.19 6.67
C VAL A 395 -37.36 -1.89 7.68
N GLY A 396 -38.68 -1.88 7.43
CA GLY A 396 -39.64 -2.43 8.38
C GLY A 396 -39.58 -1.76 9.77
N GLY A 397 -39.17 -0.48 9.83
CA GLY A 397 -38.99 0.28 11.07
C GLY A 397 -37.63 0.09 11.76
N LEU A 398 -36.78 -0.83 11.27
CA LEU A 398 -35.44 -1.05 11.78
C LEU A 398 -34.44 -0.15 11.05
N ASP A 399 -33.71 0.71 11.80
CA ASP A 399 -32.70 1.60 11.23
C ASP A 399 -31.51 0.79 10.65
N LEU A 400 -31.19 1.04 9.37
CA LEU A 400 -30.09 0.40 8.67
C LEU A 400 -28.72 0.67 9.33
N ALA A 401 -28.55 1.77 10.05
CA ALA A 401 -27.31 2.06 10.77
C ALA A 401 -27.00 0.97 11.83
N HIS A 402 -28.02 0.33 12.39
CA HIS A 402 -27.89 -0.74 13.36
C HIS A 402 -27.76 -2.15 12.73
N CYS A 403 -27.89 -2.24 11.40
CA CYS A 403 -27.81 -3.51 10.67
C CYS A 403 -26.40 -3.78 10.16
N ARG A 404 -26.09 -5.04 9.91
CA ARG A 404 -24.87 -5.47 9.22
C ARG A 404 -24.95 -5.05 7.75
N ALA A 405 -24.00 -4.20 7.35
CA ALA A 405 -23.98 -3.64 6.00
C ALA A 405 -23.68 -4.68 4.90
N ASP A 406 -22.89 -5.72 5.22
CA ASP A 406 -22.63 -6.84 4.31
C ASP A 406 -23.92 -7.64 4.01
N LEU A 407 -24.65 -8.05 5.05
CA LEU A 407 -25.91 -8.77 4.90
C LEU A 407 -27.01 -7.92 4.27
N TRP A 408 -27.01 -6.60 4.49
CA TRP A 408 -27.89 -5.69 3.79
C TRP A 408 -27.58 -5.66 2.30
N ARG A 409 -26.30 -5.47 1.93
CA ARG A 409 -25.88 -5.47 0.53
C ARG A 409 -26.09 -6.80 -0.19
N ASP A 410 -26.16 -7.91 0.54
CA ASP A 410 -26.54 -9.21 -0.02
C ASP A 410 -27.98 -9.22 -0.56
N GLN A 411 -28.85 -8.36 -0.05
CA GLN A 411 -30.23 -8.18 -0.50
C GLN A 411 -30.37 -7.16 -1.63
N LEU A 412 -29.27 -6.59 -2.16
CA LEU A 412 -29.26 -5.55 -3.17
C LEU A 412 -28.59 -6.03 -4.46
N ALA A 413 -29.12 -5.60 -5.59
CA ALA A 413 -28.43 -5.60 -6.87
C ALA A 413 -28.29 -4.16 -7.36
N TRP A 414 -27.10 -3.81 -7.85
CA TRP A 414 -26.81 -2.47 -8.32
C TRP A 414 -26.24 -2.48 -9.73
N VAL A 415 -26.85 -1.69 -10.60
CA VAL A 415 -26.37 -1.40 -11.96
C VAL A 415 -25.98 0.07 -12.01
N PRO A 416 -24.67 0.39 -11.90
CA PRO A 416 -24.20 1.78 -11.91
C PRO A 416 -24.26 2.39 -13.32
N GLN A 417 -24.21 3.73 -13.38
CA GLN A 417 -24.15 4.50 -14.61
C GLN A 417 -22.95 4.10 -15.50
N GLN A 418 -21.80 3.83 -14.89
CA GLN A 418 -20.60 3.33 -15.57
C GLN A 418 -20.14 2.02 -14.93
N PRO A 419 -20.54 0.87 -15.51
CA PRO A 419 -20.17 -0.43 -14.97
C PRO A 419 -18.67 -0.72 -15.10
N THR A 420 -18.03 -1.07 -13.99
CA THR A 420 -16.65 -1.53 -14.01
C THR A 420 -16.58 -2.98 -14.50
N ILE A 421 -15.76 -3.22 -15.52
CA ILE A 421 -15.42 -4.55 -16.00
C ILE A 421 -14.04 -4.91 -15.47
N PHE A 422 -13.98 -5.96 -14.66
CA PHE A 422 -12.75 -6.46 -14.06
C PHE A 422 -11.99 -7.36 -15.05
N ARG A 423 -10.68 -7.40 -14.90
CA ARG A 423 -9.85 -8.32 -15.66
C ARG A 423 -10.24 -9.77 -15.33
N GLY A 424 -10.68 -10.51 -16.33
CA GLY A 424 -11.15 -11.89 -16.21
C GLY A 424 -12.01 -12.25 -17.42
N THR A 425 -12.67 -13.40 -17.38
CA THR A 425 -13.60 -13.81 -18.43
C THR A 425 -14.94 -13.05 -18.31
N ILE A 426 -15.74 -13.07 -19.36
CA ILE A 426 -17.12 -12.56 -19.30
C ILE A 426 -17.92 -13.33 -18.24
N ALA A 427 -17.75 -14.65 -18.18
CA ALA A 427 -18.39 -15.49 -17.17
C ALA A 427 -18.01 -15.07 -15.75
N ASP A 428 -16.73 -14.80 -15.48
CA ASP A 428 -16.26 -14.33 -14.17
C ASP A 428 -16.87 -12.97 -13.81
N ASN A 429 -16.95 -12.08 -14.80
CA ASN A 429 -17.56 -10.78 -14.60
C ASN A 429 -19.06 -10.87 -14.26
N ILE A 430 -19.80 -11.80 -14.84
CA ILE A 430 -21.20 -12.04 -14.48
C ILE A 430 -21.31 -12.68 -13.10
N ARG A 431 -20.45 -13.66 -12.77
CA ARG A 431 -20.39 -14.30 -11.44
C ARG A 431 -20.09 -13.37 -10.28
N LEU A 432 -19.63 -12.14 -10.51
CA LEU A 432 -19.52 -11.16 -9.43
C LEU A 432 -20.87 -10.89 -8.74
N GLY A 433 -22.00 -11.12 -9.42
CA GLY A 433 -23.32 -11.04 -8.80
C GLY A 433 -23.58 -12.18 -7.79
N ASP A 434 -23.16 -13.39 -8.13
CA ASP A 434 -23.20 -14.59 -7.28
C ASP A 434 -21.99 -15.49 -7.59
N PRO A 435 -20.96 -15.51 -6.72
CA PRO A 435 -19.78 -16.37 -6.91
C PRO A 435 -20.08 -17.86 -6.99
N GLY A 436 -21.21 -18.32 -6.42
CA GLY A 436 -21.68 -19.70 -6.47
C GLY A 436 -22.46 -20.07 -7.73
N ALA A 437 -22.71 -19.11 -8.64
CA ALA A 437 -23.52 -19.33 -9.82
C ALA A 437 -22.92 -20.38 -10.77
N THR A 438 -23.77 -21.31 -11.20
CA THR A 438 -23.42 -22.31 -12.21
C THR A 438 -23.22 -21.68 -13.59
N VAL A 439 -22.54 -22.37 -14.49
CA VAL A 439 -22.40 -21.94 -15.91
C VAL A 439 -23.78 -21.71 -16.54
N ARG A 440 -24.75 -22.55 -16.21
CA ARG A 440 -26.12 -22.41 -16.68
C ARG A 440 -26.79 -21.13 -16.16
N SER A 441 -26.69 -20.87 -14.85
CA SER A 441 -27.25 -19.65 -14.24
C SER A 441 -26.64 -18.38 -14.83
N VAL A 442 -25.32 -18.39 -15.09
CA VAL A 442 -24.62 -17.28 -15.74
C VAL A 442 -25.16 -17.03 -17.15
N ARG A 443 -25.39 -18.11 -17.89
CA ARG A 443 -25.93 -18.01 -19.26
C ARG A 443 -27.41 -17.56 -19.27
N ASP A 444 -28.22 -18.10 -18.38
CA ASP A 444 -29.64 -17.71 -18.25
C ASP A 444 -29.74 -16.22 -17.88
N ALA A 445 -28.91 -15.73 -16.94
CA ALA A 445 -28.82 -14.32 -16.61
C ALA A 445 -28.37 -13.44 -17.79
N ALA A 446 -27.42 -13.91 -18.58
CA ALA A 446 -26.95 -13.21 -19.76
C ALA A 446 -28.04 -13.13 -20.87
N VAL A 447 -28.86 -14.18 -21.02
CA VAL A 447 -30.02 -14.18 -21.92
C VAL A 447 -31.04 -13.14 -21.47
N LEU A 448 -31.41 -13.12 -20.19
CA LEU A 448 -32.35 -12.15 -19.62
C LEU A 448 -31.85 -10.71 -19.77
N ALA A 449 -30.53 -10.47 -19.63
CA ALA A 449 -29.89 -9.18 -19.80
C ALA A 449 -29.67 -8.79 -21.29
N GLY A 450 -30.02 -9.64 -22.25
CA GLY A 450 -29.75 -9.42 -23.68
C GLY A 450 -28.26 -9.46 -24.04
N ALA A 451 -27.40 -10.08 -23.19
CA ALA A 451 -25.96 -10.19 -23.38
C ALA A 451 -25.56 -11.43 -24.18
N ASP A 452 -26.28 -12.53 -24.07
CA ASP A 452 -25.90 -13.84 -24.63
C ASP A 452 -25.60 -13.77 -26.15
N ARG A 453 -26.38 -13.01 -26.91
CA ARG A 453 -26.21 -12.88 -28.36
C ARG A 453 -24.83 -12.32 -28.74
N PHE A 454 -24.40 -11.25 -28.09
CA PHE A 454 -23.08 -10.69 -28.41
C PHE A 454 -21.97 -11.55 -27.86
N VAL A 455 -22.16 -12.17 -26.69
CA VAL A 455 -21.17 -13.06 -26.09
C VAL A 455 -20.90 -14.28 -26.98
N GLN A 456 -21.95 -14.91 -27.50
CA GLN A 456 -21.82 -16.04 -28.42
C GLN A 456 -21.16 -15.67 -29.75
N ALA A 457 -21.29 -14.43 -30.20
CA ALA A 457 -20.62 -13.94 -31.41
C ALA A 457 -19.09 -13.76 -31.23
N LEU A 458 -18.59 -13.85 -30.01
CA LEU A 458 -17.14 -13.75 -29.73
C LEU A 458 -16.44 -15.09 -29.96
N PRO A 459 -15.16 -15.09 -30.41
CA PRO A 459 -14.40 -16.31 -30.68
C PRO A 459 -14.32 -17.29 -29.51
N PHE A 460 -14.27 -16.75 -28.27
CA PHE A 460 -14.17 -17.56 -27.04
C PHE A 460 -15.46 -17.50 -26.19
N GLY A 461 -16.54 -16.93 -26.71
CA GLY A 461 -17.81 -16.86 -26.01
C GLY A 461 -17.66 -16.28 -24.60
N TYR A 462 -18.20 -16.99 -23.61
CA TYR A 462 -18.12 -16.62 -22.19
C TYR A 462 -16.72 -16.62 -21.59
N GLU A 463 -15.78 -17.36 -22.19
CA GLU A 463 -14.36 -17.43 -21.78
C GLU A 463 -13.52 -16.30 -22.38
N THR A 464 -14.14 -15.36 -23.11
CA THR A 464 -13.45 -14.18 -23.64
C THR A 464 -12.91 -13.32 -22.50
N LEU A 465 -11.61 -13.06 -22.50
CA LEU A 465 -10.95 -12.17 -21.54
C LEU A 465 -11.31 -10.72 -21.83
N VAL A 466 -11.80 -10.02 -20.80
CA VAL A 466 -12.20 -8.61 -20.80
C VAL A 466 -11.55 -7.84 -19.67
N GLY A 467 -11.74 -6.53 -19.61
CA GLY A 467 -11.13 -5.66 -18.62
C GLY A 467 -9.71 -5.24 -19.01
N ASP A 468 -8.88 -4.93 -18.02
CA ASP A 468 -7.51 -4.43 -18.28
C ASP A 468 -6.65 -5.47 -19.00
N GLY A 469 -6.10 -5.08 -20.17
CA GLY A 469 -5.35 -5.97 -21.05
C GLY A 469 -6.18 -7.02 -21.79
N GLY A 470 -7.54 -7.04 -21.64
CA GLY A 470 -8.45 -7.87 -22.38
C GLY A 470 -9.13 -7.14 -23.54
N ARG A 471 -10.15 -7.78 -24.14
CA ARG A 471 -10.97 -7.16 -25.18
C ARG A 471 -11.77 -5.97 -24.60
N PRO A 472 -11.69 -4.79 -25.20
CA PRO A 472 -12.55 -3.68 -24.81
C PRO A 472 -14.01 -3.99 -25.15
N LEU A 473 -14.91 -3.62 -24.23
CA LEU A 473 -16.35 -3.72 -24.42
C LEU A 473 -16.92 -2.34 -24.72
N SER A 474 -17.94 -2.29 -25.57
CA SER A 474 -18.73 -1.07 -25.75
C SER A 474 -19.53 -0.74 -24.49
N ALA A 475 -20.00 0.51 -24.37
CA ALA A 475 -20.84 0.94 -23.25
C ALA A 475 -22.09 0.05 -23.11
N GLY A 476 -22.74 -0.30 -24.23
CA GLY A 476 -23.91 -1.18 -24.24
C GLY A 476 -23.60 -2.63 -23.85
N GLU A 477 -22.46 -3.19 -24.27
CA GLU A 477 -22.00 -4.52 -23.85
C GLU A 477 -21.70 -4.54 -22.34
N SER A 478 -20.98 -3.56 -21.84
CA SER A 478 -20.65 -3.42 -20.41
C SER A 478 -21.90 -3.31 -19.53
N ARG A 479 -22.90 -2.54 -20.01
CA ARG A 479 -24.18 -2.36 -19.32
C ARG A 479 -24.98 -3.65 -19.24
N ARG A 480 -25.03 -4.43 -20.34
CA ARG A 480 -25.69 -5.74 -20.37
C ARG A 480 -25.02 -6.76 -19.46
N ILE A 481 -23.70 -6.72 -19.33
CA ILE A 481 -22.98 -7.53 -18.33
C ILE A 481 -23.34 -7.11 -16.90
N ALA A 482 -23.46 -5.80 -16.61
CA ALA A 482 -23.90 -5.33 -15.29
C ALA A 482 -25.35 -5.75 -14.98
N LEU A 483 -26.26 -5.73 -15.98
CA LEU A 483 -27.60 -6.27 -15.81
C LEU A 483 -27.57 -7.79 -15.58
N ALA A 484 -26.71 -8.54 -16.29
CA ALA A 484 -26.55 -9.97 -16.05
C ALA A 484 -26.05 -10.27 -14.61
N ARG A 485 -25.19 -9.40 -14.05
CA ARG A 485 -24.83 -9.47 -12.62
C ARG A 485 -26.03 -9.31 -11.69
N ALA A 486 -26.93 -8.35 -12.02
CA ALA A 486 -28.14 -8.13 -11.23
C ALA A 486 -29.13 -9.32 -11.36
N PHE A 487 -29.26 -9.92 -12.54
CA PHE A 487 -30.10 -11.10 -12.73
C PHE A 487 -29.55 -12.33 -11.98
N VAL A 488 -28.26 -12.61 -12.08
CA VAL A 488 -27.65 -13.79 -11.42
C VAL A 488 -27.69 -13.65 -9.89
N ARG A 489 -27.58 -12.40 -9.37
CA ARG A 489 -27.68 -12.12 -7.94
C ARG A 489 -29.10 -12.36 -7.41
N ASN A 490 -30.11 -12.13 -8.22
CA ASN A 490 -31.52 -12.31 -7.88
C ASN A 490 -31.96 -11.64 -6.56
N ALA A 491 -31.48 -10.40 -6.36
CA ALA A 491 -31.75 -9.65 -5.13
C ALA A 491 -33.16 -9.08 -5.08
N PRO A 492 -33.78 -8.96 -3.88
CA PRO A 492 -35.11 -8.39 -3.68
C PRO A 492 -35.21 -6.89 -3.98
N LEU A 493 -34.12 -6.12 -3.81
CA LEU A 493 -34.06 -4.70 -4.13
C LEU A 493 -33.03 -4.45 -5.22
N VAL A 494 -33.46 -3.76 -6.28
CA VAL A 494 -32.60 -3.43 -7.42
C VAL A 494 -32.45 -1.90 -7.52
N ILE A 495 -31.24 -1.44 -7.69
CA ILE A 495 -30.91 -0.03 -7.92
C ILE A 495 -30.33 0.08 -9.33
N LEU A 496 -30.96 0.88 -10.17
CA LEU A 496 -30.59 1.14 -11.56
C LEU A 496 -30.23 2.61 -11.72
N ASP A 497 -28.96 2.91 -11.94
CA ASP A 497 -28.48 4.27 -12.09
C ASP A 497 -28.23 4.58 -13.57
N GLU A 498 -29.14 5.32 -14.18
CA GLU A 498 -29.14 5.72 -15.60
C GLU A 498 -28.82 4.56 -16.57
N PRO A 499 -29.59 3.45 -16.56
CA PRO A 499 -29.23 2.23 -17.27
C PRO A 499 -29.15 2.37 -18.80
N THR A 500 -29.70 3.42 -19.39
CA THR A 500 -29.69 3.67 -20.85
C THR A 500 -28.91 4.92 -21.25
N ALA A 501 -28.18 5.58 -20.31
CA ALA A 501 -27.37 6.76 -20.64
C ALA A 501 -26.25 6.41 -21.64
N ASP A 502 -25.91 7.34 -22.51
CA ASP A 502 -24.84 7.21 -23.50
C ASP A 502 -24.95 6.01 -24.47
N LEU A 503 -26.14 5.41 -24.60
CA LEU A 503 -26.37 4.31 -25.52
C LEU A 503 -27.05 4.80 -26.80
N ASP A 504 -26.67 4.16 -27.91
CA ASP A 504 -27.41 4.26 -29.18
C ASP A 504 -28.82 3.70 -29.00
N ARG A 505 -29.74 4.08 -29.91
CA ARG A 505 -31.16 3.70 -29.81
C ARG A 505 -31.38 2.18 -29.76
N THR A 506 -30.61 1.40 -30.52
CA THR A 506 -30.73 -0.06 -30.57
C THR A 506 -30.29 -0.69 -29.25
N SER A 507 -29.13 -0.31 -28.76
CA SER A 507 -28.61 -0.78 -27.46
C SER A 507 -29.51 -0.35 -26.31
N ALA A 508 -30.03 0.87 -26.34
CA ALA A 508 -30.95 1.38 -25.32
C ALA A 508 -32.25 0.56 -25.27
N GLY A 509 -32.80 0.16 -26.42
CA GLY A 509 -34.00 -0.71 -26.50
C GLY A 509 -33.76 -2.06 -25.82
N VAL A 510 -32.65 -2.74 -26.12
CA VAL A 510 -32.30 -4.03 -25.50
C VAL A 510 -32.12 -3.90 -23.97
N VAL A 511 -31.50 -2.81 -23.53
CA VAL A 511 -31.30 -2.53 -22.09
C VAL A 511 -32.66 -2.23 -21.42
N ALA A 512 -33.54 -1.45 -22.05
CA ALA A 512 -34.87 -1.14 -21.52
C ALA A 512 -35.71 -2.41 -21.35
N GLU A 513 -35.71 -3.31 -22.33
CA GLU A 513 -36.39 -4.61 -22.22
C GLU A 513 -35.80 -5.48 -21.07
N ALA A 514 -34.50 -5.46 -20.89
CA ALA A 514 -33.85 -6.18 -19.78
C ALA A 514 -34.23 -5.57 -18.41
N VAL A 515 -34.33 -4.23 -18.33
CA VAL A 515 -34.79 -3.52 -17.12
C VAL A 515 -36.24 -3.91 -16.81
N GLU A 516 -37.11 -3.98 -17.82
CA GLU A 516 -38.50 -4.39 -17.65
C GLU A 516 -38.64 -5.82 -17.09
N ARG A 517 -37.81 -6.76 -17.57
CA ARG A 517 -37.79 -8.12 -17.02
C ARG A 517 -37.22 -8.15 -15.58
N LEU A 518 -36.27 -7.25 -15.27
CA LEU A 518 -35.58 -7.24 -13.95
C LEU A 518 -36.49 -6.70 -12.86
N ARG A 519 -37.43 -5.79 -13.17
CA ARG A 519 -38.29 -5.16 -12.16
C ARG A 519 -39.41 -6.07 -11.64
N SER A 520 -39.80 -7.11 -12.36
CA SER A 520 -40.90 -7.98 -11.98
C SER A 520 -40.64 -8.69 -10.64
N GLY A 521 -41.57 -8.51 -9.67
CA GLY A 521 -41.52 -9.12 -8.36
C GLY A 521 -40.39 -8.58 -7.47
N ARG A 522 -39.92 -7.35 -7.69
CA ARG A 522 -38.85 -6.73 -6.94
C ARG A 522 -39.15 -5.28 -6.59
N MET A 523 -38.58 -4.81 -5.49
CA MET A 523 -38.48 -3.38 -5.20
C MET A 523 -37.43 -2.77 -6.11
N VAL A 524 -37.72 -1.68 -6.83
CA VAL A 524 -36.77 -1.07 -7.76
C VAL A 524 -36.67 0.44 -7.54
N LEU A 525 -35.45 0.92 -7.35
CA LEU A 525 -35.11 2.33 -7.44
C LEU A 525 -34.46 2.59 -8.80
N LEU A 526 -35.20 3.29 -9.69
CA LEU A 526 -34.73 3.62 -11.03
C LEU A 526 -34.37 5.11 -11.11
N ILE A 527 -33.09 5.42 -11.24
CA ILE A 527 -32.63 6.77 -11.56
C ILE A 527 -32.61 6.89 -13.08
N ALA A 528 -33.45 7.76 -13.64
CA ALA A 528 -33.59 7.89 -15.08
C ALA A 528 -33.84 9.35 -15.51
N HIS A 529 -33.38 9.66 -16.72
CA HIS A 529 -33.64 10.93 -17.41
C HIS A 529 -34.46 10.73 -18.71
N ARG A 530 -34.59 9.49 -19.17
CA ARG A 530 -35.32 9.18 -20.40
C ARG A 530 -36.80 8.90 -20.11
N PRO A 531 -37.73 9.60 -20.78
CA PRO A 531 -39.17 9.43 -20.57
C PRO A 531 -39.65 7.99 -20.75
N GLU A 532 -39.04 7.24 -21.70
CA GLU A 532 -39.43 5.87 -22.00
C GLU A 532 -39.28 4.92 -20.79
N LEU A 533 -38.23 5.12 -19.96
CA LEU A 533 -38.02 4.32 -18.73
C LEU A 533 -38.92 4.81 -17.59
N VAL A 534 -39.11 6.12 -17.49
CA VAL A 534 -39.92 6.74 -16.43
C VAL A 534 -41.40 6.37 -16.61
N ALA A 535 -41.87 6.24 -17.85
CA ALA A 535 -43.28 5.87 -18.17
C ALA A 535 -43.67 4.47 -17.64
N HIS A 536 -42.72 3.59 -17.40
CA HIS A 536 -42.94 2.25 -16.85
C HIS A 536 -42.82 2.17 -15.32
N ALA A 537 -42.49 3.27 -14.64
CA ALA A 537 -42.42 3.30 -13.17
C ALA A 537 -43.85 3.40 -12.57
N ASP A 538 -44.03 2.75 -11.41
CA ASP A 538 -45.29 2.80 -10.67
C ASP A 538 -45.48 4.17 -10.01
N ARG A 539 -44.38 4.80 -9.61
CA ARG A 539 -44.36 6.13 -9.02
C ARG A 539 -43.09 6.90 -9.44
N VAL A 540 -43.27 8.21 -9.62
CA VAL A 540 -42.19 9.12 -9.97
C VAL A 540 -41.96 10.06 -8.81
N VAL A 541 -40.71 10.28 -8.46
CA VAL A 541 -40.27 11.24 -7.44
C VAL A 541 -39.29 12.21 -8.09
N LEU A 542 -39.58 13.49 -8.01
CA LEU A 542 -38.71 14.57 -8.47
C LEU A 542 -37.81 15.01 -7.31
N LEU A 543 -36.52 14.93 -7.50
CA LEU A 543 -35.52 15.41 -6.55
C LEU A 543 -35.03 16.79 -6.99
N GLU A 544 -35.40 17.83 -6.22
CA GLU A 544 -34.97 19.21 -6.42
C GLU A 544 -34.40 19.76 -5.11
N ASP A 545 -33.26 20.46 -5.19
CA ASP A 545 -32.58 21.07 -4.05
C ASP A 545 -32.39 20.13 -2.84
N GLY A 546 -32.14 18.87 -3.10
CA GLY A 546 -31.93 17.86 -2.06
C GLY A 546 -33.20 17.28 -1.42
N ASN A 547 -34.39 17.73 -1.84
CA ASN A 547 -35.71 17.28 -1.36
C ASN A 547 -36.48 16.52 -2.43
N GLY A 548 -37.20 15.48 -2.01
CA GLY A 548 -38.05 14.69 -2.90
C GLY A 548 -39.51 15.14 -2.87
N ARG A 549 -40.13 15.36 -4.03
CA ARG A 549 -41.57 15.60 -4.14
C ARG A 549 -42.18 14.77 -5.26
N THR A 550 -43.45 14.43 -5.15
CA THR A 550 -44.18 13.83 -6.24
C THR A 550 -44.46 14.90 -7.29
N PRO A 551 -43.98 14.77 -8.56
CA PRO A 551 -44.16 15.78 -9.58
C PRO A 551 -45.63 15.82 -10.03
N VAL A 552 -46.09 16.98 -10.48
CA VAL A 552 -47.36 17.10 -11.20
C VAL A 552 -47.16 16.51 -12.61
N ARG A 553 -48.21 15.91 -13.18
CA ARG A 553 -48.17 15.13 -14.44
C ARG A 553 -47.51 15.86 -15.63
N ASP A 554 -47.57 17.20 -15.66
CA ASP A 554 -46.94 18.04 -16.69
C ASP A 554 -45.41 18.26 -16.50
N GLU A 555 -44.83 17.89 -15.36
CA GLU A 555 -43.40 18.01 -15.09
C GLU A 555 -42.60 16.75 -15.48
N VAL A 556 -43.26 15.68 -15.89
CA VAL A 556 -42.67 14.36 -16.21
C VAL A 556 -42.40 14.19 -17.70
N VAL A 557 -42.88 15.09 -18.58
CA VAL A 557 -42.78 15.02 -20.05
C VAL A 557 -41.55 15.76 -20.58
#